data_4180848d5e345db6cc2e3a48a3dd00b8
#
_entry.id   4180848d5e345db6cc2e3a48a3dd00b8
#
_cell.length_a   1.000
_cell.length_b   1.000
_cell.length_c   1.000
_cell.angle_alpha   90.00
_cell.angle_beta   90.00
_cell.angle_gamma   90.00
#
_symmetry.space_group_name_H-M   'P 1'
#
loop_
_entity.id
_entity.type
_entity.pdbx_description
1 polymer ?
#
loop_
_entity_poly.entity_id
_entity_poly.type
_entity_poly.pdbx_seq_one_letter_code
_entity_poly.pdbx_strand_id
1 'polypeptide(L)'
;MNTDEIAQCFSELGHVHRLEAYRLLVKASPDGLTVGEIQQHLGLPKSTFSHHLERLAHVGLITQKREGRSIRCFADCDRMAVLVDFLADECCMGVTVSNALEDAV
;
A
#
# COMPACT_ATOMS: atom_id res chain seq x y z
N MET A 1 11.38 -2.62 7.80
CA MET A 1 10.16 -3.45 7.88
C MET A 1 10.53 -4.92 7.78
N ASN A 2 9.92 -5.74 8.59
CA ASN A 2 10.11 -7.19 8.49
C ASN A 2 9.12 -7.78 7.46
N THR A 3 9.27 -9.08 7.14
CA THR A 3 8.44 -9.74 6.13
C THR A 3 6.95 -9.73 6.50
N ASP A 4 6.63 -9.90 7.79
CA ASP A 4 5.23 -9.88 8.24
C ASP A 4 4.58 -8.51 8.02
N GLU A 5 5.29 -7.44 8.32
CA GLU A 5 4.80 -6.07 8.10
C GLU A 5 4.60 -5.80 6.61
N ILE A 6 5.54 -6.26 5.78
CA ILE A 6 5.45 -6.14 4.32
C ILE A 6 4.25 -6.91 3.79
N ALA A 7 4.06 -8.14 4.27
CA ALA A 7 2.90 -8.97 3.89
C ALA A 7 1.58 -8.29 4.25
N GLN A 8 1.49 -7.65 5.42
CA GLN A 8 0.30 -6.90 5.83
C GLN A 8 0.02 -5.74 4.88
N CYS A 9 1.06 -5.02 4.43
CA CYS A 9 0.90 -3.95 3.45
C CYS A 9 0.31 -4.50 2.14
N PHE A 10 0.84 -5.58 1.63
CA PHE A 10 0.31 -6.20 0.41
C PHE A 10 -1.11 -6.72 0.60
N SER A 11 -1.43 -7.26 1.77
CA SER A 11 -2.78 -7.70 2.09
C SER A 11 -3.79 -6.55 1.98
N GLU A 12 -3.44 -5.38 2.48
CA GLU A 12 -4.32 -4.22 2.38
C GLU A 12 -4.41 -3.68 0.95
N LEU A 13 -3.32 -3.75 0.18
CA LEU A 13 -3.33 -3.37 -1.23
C LEU A 13 -4.04 -4.39 -2.12
N GLY A 14 -4.30 -5.59 -1.62
CA GLY A 14 -4.95 -6.67 -2.34
C GLY A 14 -6.46 -6.50 -2.58
N HIS A 15 -7.02 -5.35 -2.27
CA HIS A 15 -8.40 -5.00 -2.54
C HIS A 15 -8.47 -3.93 -3.63
N VAL A 16 -9.30 -4.13 -4.65
CA VAL A 16 -9.36 -3.26 -5.82
C VAL A 16 -9.51 -1.78 -5.43
N HIS A 17 -10.46 -1.46 -4.56
CA HIS A 17 -10.71 -0.07 -4.18
C HIS A 17 -9.57 0.53 -3.38
N ARG A 18 -8.93 -0.25 -2.52
CA ARG A 18 -7.76 0.23 -1.78
C ARG A 18 -6.57 0.48 -2.70
N LEU A 19 -6.36 -0.42 -3.64
CA LEU A 19 -5.29 -0.26 -4.62
C LEU A 19 -5.51 0.98 -5.49
N GLU A 20 -6.73 1.19 -5.97
CA GLU A 20 -7.08 2.38 -6.75
C GLU A 20 -6.86 3.67 -5.96
N ALA A 21 -7.31 3.69 -4.70
CA ALA A 21 -7.13 4.84 -3.83
C ALA A 21 -5.65 5.13 -3.57
N TYR A 22 -4.88 4.09 -3.32
CA TYR A 22 -3.44 4.24 -3.06
C TYR A 22 -2.70 4.78 -4.28
N ARG A 23 -2.99 4.24 -5.47
CA ARG A 23 -2.37 4.71 -6.72
C ARG A 23 -2.72 6.18 -6.99
N LEU A 24 -3.95 6.57 -6.71
CA LEU A 24 -4.36 7.97 -6.85
C LEU A 24 -3.57 8.88 -5.92
N LEU A 25 -3.37 8.46 -4.67
CA LEU A 25 -2.58 9.23 -3.70
C LEU A 25 -1.10 9.28 -4.07
N VAL A 26 -0.54 8.22 -4.60
CA VAL A 26 0.83 8.22 -5.11
C VAL A 26 0.97 9.26 -6.23
N LYS A 27 0.01 9.29 -7.15
CA LYS A 27 -0.02 10.26 -8.24
C LYS A 27 -0.15 11.69 -7.73
N ALA A 28 -0.90 11.91 -6.66
CA ALA A 28 -1.15 13.23 -6.06
C ALA A 28 -0.03 13.69 -5.13
N SER A 29 0.96 12.87 -4.89
CA SER A 29 2.08 13.19 -4.00
C SER A 29 2.93 14.32 -4.58
N PRO A 30 3.45 15.26 -3.76
CA PRO A 30 3.40 15.29 -2.29
C PRO A 30 2.18 15.98 -1.69
N ASP A 31 1.32 16.60 -2.50
CA ASP A 31 0.24 17.45 -2.01
C ASP A 31 -0.90 16.68 -1.35
N GLY A 32 -1.09 15.43 -1.73
CA GLY A 32 -2.17 14.60 -1.21
C GLY A 32 -3.54 15.02 -1.72
N LEU A 33 -4.58 14.34 -1.24
CA LEU A 33 -5.98 14.64 -1.56
C LEU A 33 -6.82 14.51 -0.30
N THR A 34 -7.89 15.30 -0.23
CA THR A 34 -8.88 15.13 0.83
C THR A 34 -9.71 13.86 0.57
N VAL A 35 -10.30 13.31 1.62
CA VAL A 35 -11.20 12.15 1.50
C VAL A 35 -12.30 12.41 0.47
N GLY A 36 -12.87 13.62 0.49
CA GLY A 36 -13.90 14.01 -0.47
C GLY A 36 -13.40 14.02 -1.91
N GLU A 37 -12.20 14.52 -2.14
CA GLU A 37 -11.59 14.53 -3.48
C GLU A 37 -11.33 13.11 -3.99
N ILE A 38 -10.82 12.23 -3.13
CA ILE A 38 -10.59 10.83 -3.50
C ILE A 38 -11.91 10.14 -3.84
N GLN A 39 -12.92 10.35 -2.99
CA GLN A 39 -14.25 9.79 -3.19
C GLN A 39 -14.85 10.24 -4.53
N GLN A 40 -14.71 11.50 -4.85
CA GLN A 40 -15.19 12.06 -6.11
C GLN A 40 -14.53 11.41 -7.31
N HIS A 41 -13.22 11.21 -7.24
CA HIS A 41 -12.47 10.54 -8.31
C HIS A 41 -12.87 9.08 -8.50
N LEU A 42 -13.14 8.35 -7.41
CA LEU A 42 -13.40 6.91 -7.48
C LEU A 42 -14.88 6.57 -7.52
N GLY A 43 -15.77 7.51 -7.21
CA GLY A 43 -17.21 7.30 -7.27
C GLY A 43 -17.77 6.31 -6.26
N LEU A 44 -17.10 6.09 -5.13
CA LEU A 44 -17.51 5.13 -4.12
C LEU A 44 -18.35 5.78 -3.01
N PRO A 45 -19.24 5.01 -2.33
CA PRO A 45 -19.97 5.52 -1.17
C PRO A 45 -18.99 5.91 -0.05
N LYS A 46 -19.27 7.02 0.62
CA LYS A 46 -18.39 7.60 1.64
C LYS A 46 -18.09 6.63 2.79
N SER A 47 -19.10 5.90 3.27
CA SER A 47 -18.92 4.99 4.40
C SER A 47 -17.95 3.85 4.09
N THR A 48 -18.09 3.24 2.92
CA THR A 48 -17.19 2.18 2.45
C THR A 48 -15.78 2.72 2.27
N PHE A 49 -15.69 3.93 1.75
CA PHE A 49 -14.42 4.53 1.39
C PHE A 49 -13.56 4.88 2.62
N SER A 50 -14.19 5.44 3.66
CA SER A 50 -13.49 5.77 4.91
C SER A 50 -12.84 4.55 5.53
N HIS A 51 -13.52 3.40 5.48
CA HIS A 51 -12.98 2.14 5.99
C HIS A 51 -11.73 1.71 5.22
N HIS A 52 -11.75 1.82 3.89
CA HIS A 52 -10.60 1.48 3.06
C HIS A 52 -9.39 2.37 3.38
N LEU A 53 -9.61 3.66 3.60
CA LEU A 53 -8.53 4.58 3.96
C LEU A 53 -7.96 4.28 5.34
N GLU A 54 -8.80 3.94 6.31
CA GLU A 54 -8.36 3.54 7.64
C GLU A 54 -7.45 2.31 7.58
N ARG A 55 -7.80 1.33 6.75
CA ARG A 55 -7.00 0.11 6.59
C ARG A 55 -5.62 0.43 5.99
N LEU A 56 -5.57 1.30 5.00
CA LEU A 56 -4.29 1.74 4.44
C LEU A 56 -3.44 2.51 5.44
N ALA A 57 -4.06 3.36 6.25
CA ALA A 57 -3.37 4.12 7.29
C ALA A 57 -2.84 3.20 8.39
N HIS A 58 -3.59 2.17 8.74
CA HIS A 58 -3.21 1.22 9.80
C HIS A 58 -1.87 0.52 9.49
N VAL A 59 -1.62 0.18 8.23
CA VAL A 59 -0.36 -0.45 7.82
C VAL A 59 0.70 0.56 7.39
N GLY A 60 0.42 1.84 7.54
CA GLY A 60 1.40 2.90 7.26
C GLY A 60 1.60 3.23 5.79
N LEU A 61 0.73 2.75 4.90
CA LEU A 61 0.83 3.06 3.47
C LEU A 61 0.41 4.49 3.16
N ILE A 62 -0.47 5.05 3.98
CA ILE A 62 -0.87 6.45 3.89
C ILE A 62 -0.80 7.09 5.27
N THR A 63 -0.69 8.42 5.29
CA THR A 63 -0.87 9.22 6.48
C THR A 63 -2.06 10.13 6.27
N GLN A 64 -2.70 10.53 7.37
CA GLN A 64 -3.88 11.37 7.34
C GLN A 64 -3.68 12.58 8.23
N LYS A 65 -4.09 13.74 7.75
CA LYS A 65 -3.98 15.01 8.49
C LYS A 65 -5.31 15.73 8.45
N ARG A 66 -5.77 16.16 9.62
CA ARG A 66 -6.99 16.93 9.71
C ARG A 66 -6.79 18.35 9.21
N GLU A 67 -7.66 18.80 8.30
CA GLU A 67 -7.71 20.16 7.78
C GLU A 67 -9.12 20.69 7.96
N GLY A 68 -9.36 21.41 9.08
CA GLY A 68 -10.71 21.87 9.39
C GLY A 68 -11.69 20.72 9.53
N ARG A 69 -12.70 20.66 8.63
CA ARG A 69 -13.71 19.60 8.61
C ARG A 69 -13.32 18.43 7.71
N SER A 70 -12.22 18.59 6.99
CA SER A 70 -11.75 17.58 6.03
C SER A 70 -10.56 16.83 6.59
N ILE A 71 -10.30 15.66 6.01
CA ILE A 71 -9.09 14.88 6.27
C ILE A 71 -8.34 14.79 4.96
N ARG A 72 -7.07 15.22 4.97
CA ARG A 72 -6.19 15.11 3.81
C ARG A 72 -5.33 13.85 3.97
N CYS A 73 -5.25 13.08 2.90
CA CYS A 73 -4.50 11.83 2.87
C CYS A 73 -3.28 11.97 1.99
N PHE A 74 -2.19 11.33 2.40
CA PHE A 74 -0.91 11.35 1.68
C PHE A 74 -0.39 9.93 1.56
N ALA A 75 0.07 9.54 0.38
CA ALA A 75 0.78 8.28 0.23
C ALA A 75 2.15 8.38 0.90
N ASP A 76 2.55 7.34 1.63
CA ASP A 76 3.92 7.22 2.14
C ASP A 76 4.77 6.58 1.03
N CYS A 77 5.39 7.43 0.21
CA CYS A 77 6.18 6.95 -0.93
C CYS A 77 7.46 6.24 -0.51
N ASP A 78 8.01 6.56 0.66
CA ASP A 78 9.17 5.86 1.19
C ASP A 78 8.81 4.40 1.53
N ARG A 79 7.66 4.19 2.14
CA ARG A 79 7.17 2.85 2.44
C ARG A 79 6.87 2.07 1.17
N MET A 80 6.29 2.73 0.16
CA MET A 80 6.08 2.13 -1.16
C MET A 80 7.40 1.65 -1.77
N ALA A 81 8.44 2.47 -1.71
CA ALA A 81 9.75 2.11 -2.24
C ALA A 81 10.31 0.87 -1.56
N VAL A 82 10.12 0.72 -0.24
CA VAL A 82 10.53 -0.48 0.49
C VAL A 82 9.80 -1.72 -0.04
N LEU A 83 8.49 -1.63 -0.31
CA LEU A 83 7.71 -2.76 -0.83
C LEU A 83 8.19 -3.18 -2.22
N VAL A 84 8.40 -2.21 -3.10
CA VAL A 84 8.89 -2.47 -4.47
C VAL A 84 10.28 -3.09 -4.42
N ASP A 85 11.18 -2.53 -3.64
CA ASP A 85 12.54 -3.01 -3.51
C ASP A 85 12.58 -4.42 -2.92
N PHE A 86 11.73 -4.69 -1.94
CA PHE A 86 11.64 -6.02 -1.33
C PHE A 86 11.26 -7.10 -2.35
N LEU A 87 10.32 -6.80 -3.23
CA LEU A 87 9.90 -7.76 -4.27
C LEU A 87 10.97 -7.95 -5.34
N ALA A 88 11.71 -6.91 -5.67
CA ALA A 88 12.73 -6.94 -6.71
C ALA A 88 14.09 -7.42 -6.20
N ASP A 89 14.30 -7.40 -4.89
CA ASP A 89 15.57 -7.75 -4.28
C ASP A 89 15.95 -9.19 -4.63
N GLU A 90 17.20 -9.38 -4.96
CA GLU A 90 17.76 -10.68 -5.34
C GLU A 90 17.09 -11.32 -6.58
N CYS A 91 16.41 -10.51 -7.39
CA CYS A 91 15.77 -11.00 -8.62
C CYS A 91 16.80 -11.72 -9.50
N CYS A 92 16.47 -12.97 -9.87
CA CYS A 92 17.28 -13.80 -10.78
C CYS A 92 18.68 -14.15 -10.28
N MET A 93 18.94 -14.01 -8.99
CA MET A 93 20.25 -14.37 -8.41
C MET A 93 20.41 -15.87 -8.16
N GLY A 94 19.33 -16.62 -8.19
CA GLY A 94 19.33 -18.06 -7.95
C GLY A 94 19.18 -18.41 -6.48
N VAL A 95 18.79 -19.64 -6.23
CA VAL A 95 18.62 -20.21 -4.89
C VAL A 95 19.48 -21.47 -4.77
N THR A 96 20.22 -21.57 -3.68
CA THR A 96 20.99 -22.78 -3.38
C THR A 96 20.03 -23.83 -2.78
N VAL A 97 19.92 -24.99 -3.44
CA VAL A 97 19.10 -26.10 -2.98
C VAL A 97 20.03 -27.14 -2.34
N SER A 98 19.62 -27.66 -1.17
CA SER A 98 20.44 -28.69 -0.50
C SER A 98 20.47 -29.99 -1.32
N ASN A 99 21.61 -30.70 -1.27
CA ASN A 99 21.76 -31.98 -1.98
C ASN A 99 20.70 -33.01 -1.58
N ALA A 100 20.28 -32.98 -0.31
CA ALA A 100 19.23 -33.89 0.17
C ALA A 100 17.91 -33.69 -0.54
N LEU A 101 17.55 -32.42 -0.86
CA LEU A 101 16.36 -32.11 -1.62
C LEU A 101 16.52 -32.44 -3.09
N GLU A 102 17.68 -32.21 -3.66
CA GLU A 102 17.99 -32.57 -5.05
C GLU A 102 17.92 -34.07 -5.23
N ASP A 103 18.45 -34.87 -4.31
CA ASP A 103 18.44 -36.31 -4.36
C ASP A 103 17.05 -36.90 -4.18
N ALA A 104 16.11 -36.18 -3.53
CA ALA A 104 14.74 -36.59 -3.33
C ALA A 104 13.85 -36.36 -4.57
N VAL A 105 14.33 -35.57 -5.52
CA VAL A 105 13.61 -35.26 -6.75
C VAL A 105 14.04 -36.26 -7.84
#